data_1c874de848f5d2bfbbf5e01a2f6ed17c
#
_entry.id   1c874de848f5d2bfbbf5e01a2f6ed17c
#
_cell.length_a   1.000
_cell.length_b   1.000
_cell.length_c   1.000
_cell.angle_alpha   90.00
_cell.angle_beta   90.00
_cell.angle_gamma   90.00
#
_symmetry.space_group_name_H-M   'P 1'
#
loop_
_entity.id
_entity.type
_entity.pdbx_description
1 polymer ?
#
loop_
_entity_poly.entity_id
_entity_poly.type
_entity_poly.pdbx_seq_one_letter_code
_entity_poly.pdbx_strand_id
1 'polypeptide(L)'
;VNRNLVFALVGNQNCGKTTLFNVLTGSNQHVGNFPGVTVEQKSGVVRSVKNRTVTVVDLPGIYSLRPYSMEEIIARDFILSEKPDGIINIVDATNIERNLYLTLQLLELRVPTVIALNMMDEVRANGGTIDIKALSTALGVPVVPISAIKGEGVSELVDRAIEVASQGILPAVWDFCGEDSPVHRCIHAVVHVIEDHAQRAGISPRFCATKLIEGDGGAMAGRLELDQNEIELIEHCIKEMEAETRFDRNEALADMRYAFIEKVVSQTVVKPKESREHRRSLAIDRVLTGKYTAIPVFLAVMFLVFWLTFNVIGSGLSELLSLGIEKLTEIADAALISYGINDVVRGL
;
A
#
# COMPACT_ATOMS: atom_id res chain seq x y z
N VAL A 1 0.43 -16.18 -31.96
CA VAL A 1 -0.08 -17.03 -30.88
C VAL A 1 -0.73 -16.10 -29.86
N ASN A 2 -2.05 -16.26 -29.68
CA ASN A 2 -2.81 -15.49 -28.66
C ASN A 2 -2.42 -16.02 -27.27
N ARG A 3 -1.31 -15.51 -26.70
CA ARG A 3 -0.89 -15.86 -25.35
C ARG A 3 -1.72 -15.04 -24.35
N ASN A 4 -2.29 -15.70 -23.37
CA ASN A 4 -2.92 -15.05 -22.23
C ASN A 4 -1.83 -14.37 -21.40
N LEU A 5 -1.96 -13.06 -21.14
CA LEU A 5 -1.01 -12.30 -20.33
C LEU A 5 -1.50 -12.22 -18.89
N VAL A 6 -0.60 -12.46 -17.94
CA VAL A 6 -0.88 -12.38 -16.51
C VAL A 6 -0.11 -11.22 -15.91
N PHE A 7 -0.82 -10.28 -15.28
CA PHE A 7 -0.23 -9.14 -14.58
C PHE A 7 -0.44 -9.25 -13.07
N ALA A 8 0.62 -8.97 -12.32
CA ALA A 8 0.53 -8.74 -10.89
C ALA A 8 0.21 -7.26 -10.62
N LEU A 9 -0.85 -6.99 -9.87
CA LEU A 9 -1.22 -5.66 -9.40
C LEU A 9 -0.61 -5.44 -8.02
N VAL A 10 0.34 -4.53 -7.91
CA VAL A 10 1.14 -4.30 -6.70
C VAL A 10 1.06 -2.84 -6.28
N GLY A 11 1.01 -2.59 -5.00
CA GLY A 11 1.02 -1.21 -4.48
C GLY A 11 0.87 -1.16 -2.96
N ASN A 12 1.11 0.01 -2.41
CA ASN A 12 0.98 0.25 -0.98
C ASN A 12 -0.48 0.13 -0.52
N GLN A 13 -0.67 -0.02 0.78
CA GLN A 13 -2.02 0.09 1.35
C GLN A 13 -2.59 1.48 1.07
N ASN A 14 -3.88 1.55 0.75
CA ASN A 14 -4.64 2.77 0.45
C ASN A 14 -4.20 3.56 -0.80
N CYS A 15 -3.35 3.02 -1.67
CA CYS A 15 -2.98 3.65 -2.96
C CYS A 15 -4.09 3.60 -4.03
N GLY A 16 -5.24 2.99 -3.72
CA GLY A 16 -6.35 2.80 -4.67
C GLY A 16 -6.30 1.50 -5.47
N LYS A 17 -5.53 0.50 -5.04
CA LYS A 17 -5.31 -0.78 -5.70
C LYS A 17 -6.64 -1.53 -5.96
N THR A 18 -7.45 -1.74 -4.93
CA THR A 18 -8.76 -2.40 -5.05
C THR A 18 -9.72 -1.64 -5.97
N THR A 19 -9.69 -0.31 -5.94
CA THR A 19 -10.49 0.52 -6.85
C THR A 19 -10.08 0.30 -8.29
N LEU A 20 -8.78 0.35 -8.58
CA LEU A 20 -8.27 0.08 -9.94
C LEU A 20 -8.59 -1.35 -10.39
N PHE A 21 -8.41 -2.35 -9.52
CA PHE A 21 -8.74 -3.74 -9.82
C PHE A 21 -10.22 -3.89 -10.22
N ASN A 22 -11.14 -3.27 -9.48
CA ASN A 22 -12.57 -3.29 -9.77
C ASN A 22 -12.90 -2.59 -11.11
N VAL A 23 -12.24 -1.50 -11.43
CA VAL A 23 -12.41 -0.79 -12.71
C VAL A 23 -11.91 -1.64 -13.88
N LEU A 24 -10.77 -2.32 -13.73
CA LEU A 24 -10.18 -3.18 -14.75
C LEU A 24 -11.02 -4.43 -15.03
N THR A 25 -11.51 -5.10 -13.99
CA THR A 25 -12.14 -6.43 -14.10
C THR A 25 -13.66 -6.39 -14.10
N GLY A 26 -14.25 -5.38 -13.46
CA GLY A 26 -15.70 -5.27 -13.30
C GLY A 26 -16.29 -6.46 -12.52
N SER A 27 -17.24 -7.18 -13.13
CA SER A 27 -17.89 -8.36 -12.52
C SER A 27 -17.14 -9.68 -12.77
N ASN A 28 -16.04 -9.65 -13.55
CA ASN A 28 -15.30 -10.85 -13.94
C ASN A 28 -14.17 -11.13 -12.96
N GLN A 29 -14.51 -11.34 -11.69
CA GLN A 29 -13.56 -11.59 -10.61
C GLN A 29 -13.68 -13.02 -10.10
N HIS A 30 -12.54 -13.61 -9.82
CA HIS A 30 -12.40 -14.86 -9.08
C HIS A 30 -11.78 -14.55 -7.73
N VAL A 31 -12.41 -15.05 -6.67
CA VAL A 31 -11.92 -14.92 -5.28
C VAL A 31 -11.56 -16.31 -4.79
N GLY A 32 -10.37 -16.44 -4.27
CA GLY A 32 -9.84 -17.67 -3.66
C GLY A 32 -8.82 -17.30 -2.58
N ASN A 33 -8.06 -18.27 -2.12
CA ASN A 33 -6.94 -18.01 -1.20
C ASN A 33 -5.61 -18.29 -1.92
N PHE A 34 -4.56 -17.57 -1.54
CA PHE A 34 -3.22 -17.92 -1.97
C PHE A 34 -2.86 -19.34 -1.47
N PRO A 35 -2.11 -20.13 -2.25
CA PRO A 35 -1.77 -21.51 -1.87
C PRO A 35 -1.14 -21.60 -0.49
N GLY A 36 -1.69 -22.44 0.39
CA GLY A 36 -1.14 -22.73 1.72
C GLY A 36 -1.36 -21.68 2.80
N VAL A 37 -2.13 -20.61 2.52
CA VAL A 37 -2.40 -19.52 3.47
C VAL A 37 -3.88 -19.09 3.45
N THR A 38 -4.31 -18.35 4.49
CA THR A 38 -5.68 -17.84 4.61
C THR A 38 -5.87 -16.46 3.98
N VAL A 39 -4.86 -15.93 3.30
CA VAL A 39 -4.91 -14.62 2.64
C VAL A 39 -5.68 -14.74 1.33
N GLU A 40 -6.63 -13.84 1.13
CA GLU A 40 -7.51 -13.81 -0.03
C GLU A 40 -6.74 -13.42 -1.31
N GLN A 41 -6.89 -14.23 -2.35
CA GLN A 41 -6.39 -13.96 -3.69
C GLN A 41 -7.55 -13.54 -4.59
N LYS A 42 -7.44 -12.36 -5.19
CA LYS A 42 -8.38 -11.89 -6.20
C LYS A 42 -7.72 -11.88 -7.57
N SER A 43 -8.35 -12.51 -8.52
CA SER A 43 -7.94 -12.45 -9.93
C SER A 43 -9.13 -12.10 -10.81
N GLY A 44 -8.88 -11.47 -11.94
CA GLY A 44 -9.96 -11.11 -12.85
C GLY A 44 -9.46 -10.88 -14.26
N VAL A 45 -10.38 -11.05 -15.22
CA VAL A 45 -10.11 -10.81 -16.63
C VAL A 45 -10.46 -9.38 -16.98
N VAL A 46 -9.50 -8.67 -17.57
CA VAL A 46 -9.69 -7.28 -18.02
C VAL A 46 -10.64 -7.25 -19.22
N ARG A 47 -11.64 -6.37 -19.12
CA ARG A 47 -12.64 -6.21 -20.20
C ARG A 47 -12.01 -5.53 -21.41
N SER A 48 -12.27 -6.09 -22.59
CA SER A 48 -12.08 -5.44 -23.89
C SER A 48 -10.65 -5.05 -24.25
N VAL A 49 -9.78 -6.02 -24.49
CA VAL A 49 -8.47 -5.71 -25.05
C VAL A 49 -8.28 -6.45 -26.38
N LYS A 50 -8.46 -5.74 -27.52
CA LYS A 50 -7.97 -6.10 -28.88
C LYS A 50 -7.74 -7.62 -29.12
N ASN A 51 -8.74 -8.47 -28.90
CA ASN A 51 -8.66 -9.94 -29.07
C ASN A 51 -7.59 -10.67 -28.21
N ARG A 52 -7.15 -10.11 -27.09
CA ARG A 52 -6.26 -10.77 -26.14
C ARG A 52 -6.95 -10.94 -24.79
N THR A 53 -6.72 -12.07 -24.15
CA THR A 53 -7.13 -12.28 -22.76
C THR A 53 -6.02 -11.76 -21.85
N VAL A 54 -6.36 -10.85 -20.97
CA VAL A 54 -5.46 -10.27 -19.97
C VAL A 54 -6.04 -10.59 -18.60
N THR A 55 -5.28 -11.28 -17.78
CA THR A 55 -5.64 -11.58 -16.39
C THR A 55 -4.85 -10.71 -15.45
N VAL A 56 -5.51 -10.10 -14.47
CA VAL A 56 -4.87 -9.33 -13.42
C VAL A 56 -5.06 -10.06 -12.09
N VAL A 57 -3.99 -10.22 -11.33
CA VAL A 57 -3.99 -10.80 -9.98
C VAL A 57 -3.72 -9.68 -8.99
N ASP A 58 -4.67 -9.44 -8.08
CA ASP A 58 -4.56 -8.43 -7.02
C ASP A 58 -3.72 -9.00 -5.88
N LEU A 59 -2.51 -8.48 -5.69
CA LEU A 59 -1.65 -8.86 -4.57
C LEU A 59 -2.02 -8.06 -3.31
N PRO A 60 -1.74 -8.57 -2.11
CA PRO A 60 -1.93 -7.81 -0.89
C PRO A 60 -1.24 -6.44 -0.93
N GLY A 61 -1.80 -5.45 -0.22
CA GLY A 61 -1.17 -4.14 -0.09
C GLY A 61 0.06 -4.22 0.81
N ILE A 62 1.22 -3.87 0.27
CA ILE A 62 2.52 -4.00 0.94
C ILE A 62 3.32 -2.70 0.87
N TYR A 63 4.25 -2.50 1.79
CA TYR A 63 5.14 -1.35 1.77
C TYR A 63 6.54 -1.69 1.27
N SER A 64 6.91 -2.96 1.35
CA SER A 64 8.21 -3.48 0.90
C SER A 64 8.09 -4.95 0.49
N LEU A 65 9.13 -5.50 -0.12
CA LEU A 65 9.25 -6.92 -0.39
C LEU A 65 10.11 -7.62 0.68
N ARG A 66 10.11 -7.10 1.91
CA ARG A 66 10.76 -7.73 3.06
C ARG A 66 9.82 -8.74 3.71
N PRO A 67 10.33 -9.82 4.30
CA PRO A 67 9.51 -10.87 4.91
C PRO A 67 9.06 -10.51 6.35
N TYR A 68 8.52 -9.32 6.57
CA TYR A 68 8.02 -8.90 7.88
C TYR A 68 6.58 -9.33 8.13
N SER A 69 5.75 -9.25 7.10
CA SER A 69 4.35 -9.66 7.18
C SER A 69 4.06 -10.81 6.22
N MET A 70 2.98 -11.54 6.49
CA MET A 70 2.54 -12.62 5.61
C MET A 70 2.20 -12.09 4.22
N GLU A 71 1.63 -10.89 4.15
CA GLU A 71 1.27 -10.22 2.90
C GLU A 71 2.49 -9.93 2.02
N GLU A 72 3.60 -9.48 2.62
CA GLU A 72 4.85 -9.20 1.92
C GLU A 72 5.50 -10.49 1.40
N ILE A 73 5.48 -11.55 2.21
CA ILE A 73 5.96 -12.89 1.82
C ILE A 73 5.16 -13.40 0.62
N ILE A 74 3.82 -13.35 0.69
CA ILE A 74 2.93 -13.82 -0.37
C ILE A 74 3.15 -13.05 -1.67
N ALA A 75 3.21 -11.71 -1.60
CA ALA A 75 3.42 -10.89 -2.78
C ALA A 75 4.77 -11.18 -3.44
N ARG A 76 5.84 -11.28 -2.67
CA ARG A 76 7.18 -11.64 -3.14
C ARG A 76 7.19 -13.03 -3.78
N ASP A 77 6.67 -14.04 -3.08
CA ASP A 77 6.71 -15.42 -3.52
C ASP A 77 5.83 -15.64 -4.76
N PHE A 78 4.71 -14.94 -4.88
CA PHE A 78 3.91 -14.92 -6.09
C PHE A 78 4.73 -14.43 -7.29
N ILE A 79 5.39 -13.27 -7.18
CA ILE A 79 6.17 -12.70 -8.28
C ILE A 79 7.33 -13.62 -8.67
N LEU A 80 8.03 -14.21 -7.70
CA LEU A 80 9.21 -15.05 -7.93
C LEU A 80 8.85 -16.45 -8.47
N SER A 81 7.71 -17.01 -8.08
CA SER A 81 7.33 -18.39 -8.42
C SER A 81 6.40 -18.45 -9.63
N GLU A 82 5.35 -17.62 -9.66
CA GLU A 82 4.37 -17.60 -10.75
C GLU A 82 4.89 -16.84 -11.97
N LYS A 83 5.92 -15.99 -11.82
CA LYS A 83 6.59 -15.24 -12.90
C LYS A 83 5.57 -14.56 -13.83
N PRO A 84 4.79 -13.59 -13.35
CA PRO A 84 3.80 -12.90 -14.18
C PRO A 84 4.47 -12.24 -15.39
N ASP A 85 3.74 -12.11 -16.50
CA ASP A 85 4.24 -11.48 -17.74
C ASP A 85 4.57 -9.99 -17.53
N GLY A 86 3.99 -9.36 -16.50
CA GLY A 86 4.29 -7.98 -16.12
C GLY A 86 3.73 -7.59 -14.76
N ILE A 87 4.19 -6.44 -14.28
CA ILE A 87 3.75 -5.83 -13.03
C ILE A 87 3.07 -4.49 -13.35
N ILE A 88 1.89 -4.27 -12.81
CA ILE A 88 1.25 -2.97 -12.72
C ILE A 88 1.45 -2.47 -11.29
N ASN A 89 2.37 -1.53 -11.13
CA ASN A 89 2.66 -0.95 -9.83
C ASN A 89 1.84 0.32 -9.62
N ILE A 90 0.96 0.34 -8.62
CA ILE A 90 0.13 1.49 -8.29
C ILE A 90 0.85 2.36 -7.27
N VAL A 91 1.02 3.62 -7.62
CA VAL A 91 1.68 4.63 -6.82
C VAL A 91 0.68 5.75 -6.53
N ASP A 92 0.50 6.07 -5.25
CA ASP A 92 -0.28 7.23 -4.82
C ASP A 92 0.53 8.51 -5.08
N ALA A 93 0.05 9.35 -6.01
CA ALA A 93 0.69 10.59 -6.41
C ALA A 93 0.69 11.65 -5.30
N THR A 94 -0.23 11.56 -4.32
CA THR A 94 -0.29 12.48 -3.18
C THR A 94 0.76 12.18 -2.13
N ASN A 95 1.26 10.93 -2.11
CA ASN A 95 2.29 10.45 -1.19
C ASN A 95 3.38 9.65 -1.93
N ILE A 96 3.88 10.24 -3.00
CA ILE A 96 4.73 9.58 -3.99
C ILE A 96 6.03 9.04 -3.37
N GLU A 97 6.70 9.80 -2.49
CA GLU A 97 7.97 9.41 -1.87
C GLU A 97 7.87 8.07 -1.14
N ARG A 98 6.81 7.90 -0.35
CA ARG A 98 6.56 6.65 0.39
C ARG A 98 6.27 5.47 -0.54
N ASN A 99 5.55 5.72 -1.62
CA ASN A 99 5.15 4.67 -2.57
C ASN A 99 6.31 4.24 -3.46
N LEU A 100 7.21 5.15 -3.84
CA LEU A 100 8.37 4.83 -4.64
C LEU A 100 9.35 3.87 -3.95
N TYR A 101 9.34 3.77 -2.62
CA TYR A 101 10.19 2.82 -1.91
C TYR A 101 9.92 1.35 -2.32
N LEU A 102 8.64 0.97 -2.43
CA LEU A 102 8.25 -0.33 -2.98
C LEU A 102 8.57 -0.43 -4.48
N THR A 103 8.32 0.65 -5.22
CA THR A 103 8.59 0.72 -6.66
C THR A 103 10.03 0.35 -6.97
N LEU A 104 11.02 0.93 -6.26
CA LEU A 104 12.43 0.62 -6.49
C LEU A 104 12.74 -0.87 -6.30
N GLN A 105 12.16 -1.52 -5.29
CA GLN A 105 12.35 -2.95 -5.06
C GLN A 105 11.72 -3.80 -6.18
N LEU A 106 10.60 -3.37 -6.75
CA LEU A 106 9.99 -4.02 -7.90
C LEU A 106 10.85 -3.87 -9.17
N LEU A 107 11.50 -2.72 -9.37
CA LEU A 107 12.40 -2.49 -10.50
C LEU A 107 13.66 -3.36 -10.41
N GLU A 108 14.17 -3.63 -9.21
CA GLU A 108 15.31 -4.55 -8.98
C GLU A 108 15.00 -5.98 -9.44
N LEU A 109 13.73 -6.41 -9.46
CA LEU A 109 13.30 -7.72 -9.97
C LEU A 109 13.52 -7.90 -11.47
N ARG A 110 13.61 -6.81 -12.23
CA ARG A 110 13.72 -6.81 -13.69
C ARG A 110 12.59 -7.59 -14.41
N VAL A 111 11.38 -7.42 -13.93
CA VAL A 111 10.16 -7.87 -14.59
C VAL A 111 9.56 -6.70 -15.39
N PRO A 112 8.96 -6.92 -16.57
CA PRO A 112 8.25 -5.86 -17.30
C PRO A 112 7.29 -5.12 -16.39
N THR A 113 7.47 -3.81 -16.21
CA THR A 113 6.74 -3.03 -15.20
C THR A 113 6.20 -1.74 -15.80
N VAL A 114 4.97 -1.39 -15.42
CA VAL A 114 4.34 -0.09 -15.70
C VAL A 114 3.85 0.50 -14.37
N ILE A 115 4.08 1.79 -14.19
CA ILE A 115 3.62 2.53 -13.01
C ILE A 115 2.28 3.19 -13.34
N ALA A 116 1.26 2.86 -12.55
CA ALA A 116 -0.03 3.53 -12.51
C ALA A 116 0.03 4.64 -11.43
N LEU A 117 0.28 5.87 -11.84
CA LEU A 117 0.35 7.02 -10.93
C LEU A 117 -1.08 7.49 -10.63
N ASN A 118 -1.62 7.04 -9.52
CA ASN A 118 -3.03 7.23 -9.15
C ASN A 118 -3.24 8.51 -8.32
N MET A 119 -4.51 8.91 -8.16
CA MET A 119 -4.93 10.12 -7.44
C MET A 119 -4.45 11.42 -8.09
N MET A 120 -4.23 11.41 -9.41
CA MET A 120 -3.79 12.60 -10.15
C MET A 120 -4.84 13.72 -10.16
N ASP A 121 -6.09 13.39 -9.97
CA ASP A 121 -7.17 14.36 -9.76
C ASP A 121 -7.02 15.14 -8.46
N GLU A 122 -6.58 14.49 -7.38
CA GLU A 122 -6.29 15.16 -6.09
C GLU A 122 -5.06 16.06 -6.19
N VAL A 123 -3.98 15.59 -6.85
CA VAL A 123 -2.78 16.40 -7.08
C VAL A 123 -3.13 17.68 -7.84
N ARG A 124 -3.92 17.56 -8.92
CA ARG A 124 -4.38 18.72 -9.71
C ARG A 124 -5.29 19.64 -8.92
N ALA A 125 -6.25 19.09 -8.16
CA ALA A 125 -7.17 19.87 -7.33
C ALA A 125 -6.43 20.69 -6.26
N ASN A 126 -5.32 20.18 -5.75
CA ASN A 126 -4.47 20.86 -4.77
C ASN A 126 -3.42 21.81 -5.41
N GLY A 127 -3.41 21.93 -6.75
CA GLY A 127 -2.48 22.80 -7.47
C GLY A 127 -1.04 22.27 -7.57
N GLY A 128 -0.86 20.96 -7.35
CA GLY A 128 0.40 20.25 -7.60
C GLY A 128 0.54 19.85 -9.06
N THR A 129 1.77 19.64 -9.52
CA THR A 129 2.08 19.10 -10.85
C THR A 129 3.21 18.08 -10.76
N ILE A 130 3.13 17.06 -11.60
CA ILE A 130 4.16 16.03 -11.74
C ILE A 130 4.56 15.95 -13.21
N ASP A 131 5.85 16.06 -13.50
CA ASP A 131 6.37 15.82 -14.84
C ASP A 131 6.47 14.32 -15.09
N ILE A 132 5.45 13.79 -15.77
CA ILE A 132 5.31 12.34 -16.05
C ILE A 132 6.48 11.83 -16.93
N LYS A 133 6.94 12.65 -17.89
CA LYS A 133 8.04 12.26 -18.79
C LYS A 133 9.37 12.19 -18.03
N ALA A 134 9.67 13.20 -17.24
CA ALA A 134 10.87 13.23 -16.43
C ALA A 134 10.85 12.08 -15.40
N LEU A 135 9.70 11.82 -14.76
CA LEU A 135 9.53 10.72 -13.80
C LEU A 135 9.72 9.36 -14.48
N SER A 136 9.14 9.14 -15.66
CA SER A 136 9.31 7.91 -16.44
C SER A 136 10.77 7.70 -16.84
N THR A 137 11.45 8.76 -17.25
CA THR A 137 12.88 8.69 -17.60
C THR A 137 13.75 8.37 -16.38
N ALA A 138 13.48 9.02 -15.24
CA ALA A 138 14.24 8.82 -14.01
C ALA A 138 14.07 7.41 -13.41
N LEU A 139 12.87 6.82 -13.54
CA LEU A 139 12.58 5.46 -13.06
C LEU A 139 12.86 4.38 -14.12
N GLY A 140 13.08 4.75 -15.38
CA GLY A 140 13.37 3.82 -16.47
C GLY A 140 12.22 2.89 -16.85
N VAL A 141 10.98 3.27 -16.53
CA VAL A 141 9.75 2.53 -16.86
C VAL A 141 8.62 3.49 -17.25
N PRO A 142 7.65 3.06 -18.05
CA PRO A 142 6.50 3.88 -18.37
C PRO A 142 5.69 4.24 -17.10
N VAL A 143 5.33 5.52 -17.01
CA VAL A 143 4.44 6.05 -15.96
C VAL A 143 3.17 6.57 -16.63
N VAL A 144 2.03 6.05 -16.22
CA VAL A 144 0.71 6.47 -16.73
C VAL A 144 -0.07 7.17 -15.61
N PRO A 145 -0.42 8.45 -15.77
CA PRO A 145 -1.22 9.18 -14.80
C PRO A 145 -2.67 8.72 -14.88
N ILE A 146 -3.25 8.32 -13.73
CA ILE A 146 -4.62 7.83 -13.65
C ILE A 146 -5.39 8.47 -12.50
N SER A 147 -6.73 8.39 -12.58
CA SER A 147 -7.64 8.48 -11.46
C SER A 147 -8.53 7.25 -11.47
N ALA A 148 -8.24 6.28 -10.59
CA ALA A 148 -8.98 5.02 -10.54
C ALA A 148 -10.47 5.26 -10.21
N ILE A 149 -10.78 6.23 -9.35
CA ILE A 149 -12.16 6.58 -8.97
C ILE A 149 -12.95 7.12 -10.17
N LYS A 150 -12.31 7.93 -11.03
CA LYS A 150 -12.95 8.52 -12.21
C LYS A 150 -12.83 7.66 -13.46
N GLY A 151 -12.02 6.60 -13.42
CA GLY A 151 -11.69 5.79 -14.59
C GLY A 151 -10.80 6.48 -15.63
N GLU A 152 -10.20 7.63 -15.28
CA GLU A 152 -9.33 8.38 -16.18
C GLU A 152 -7.98 7.68 -16.36
N GLY A 153 -7.46 7.58 -17.59
CA GLY A 153 -6.15 7.02 -17.91
C GLY A 153 -6.06 5.48 -17.84
N VAL A 154 -7.12 4.78 -17.41
CA VAL A 154 -7.09 3.32 -17.20
C VAL A 154 -6.91 2.55 -18.51
N SER A 155 -7.53 2.98 -19.60
CA SER A 155 -7.37 2.34 -20.91
C SER A 155 -5.92 2.46 -21.43
N GLU A 156 -5.32 3.64 -21.29
CA GLU A 156 -3.91 3.89 -21.64
C GLU A 156 -2.96 3.02 -20.80
N LEU A 157 -3.25 2.88 -19.50
CA LEU A 157 -2.48 2.01 -18.60
C LEU A 157 -2.48 0.57 -19.10
N VAL A 158 -3.64 0.03 -19.48
CA VAL A 158 -3.77 -1.35 -19.98
C VAL A 158 -3.03 -1.52 -21.31
N ASP A 159 -3.20 -0.61 -22.26
CA ASP A 159 -2.51 -0.65 -23.54
C ASP A 159 -0.98 -0.61 -23.35
N ARG A 160 -0.49 0.23 -22.46
CA ARG A 160 0.93 0.35 -22.16
C ARG A 160 1.48 -0.89 -21.43
N ALA A 161 0.72 -1.47 -20.50
CA ALA A 161 1.10 -2.70 -19.81
C ALA A 161 1.24 -3.85 -20.80
N ILE A 162 0.30 -4.02 -21.72
CA ILE A 162 0.34 -5.05 -22.77
C ILE A 162 1.54 -4.83 -23.70
N GLU A 163 1.83 -3.61 -24.09
CA GLU A 163 2.98 -3.29 -24.93
C GLU A 163 4.27 -3.72 -24.25
N VAL A 164 4.51 -3.29 -23.03
CA VAL A 164 5.72 -3.58 -22.25
C VAL A 164 5.90 -5.09 -22.03
N ALA A 165 4.84 -5.80 -21.63
CA ALA A 165 4.89 -7.24 -21.42
C ALA A 165 5.08 -8.02 -22.74
N SER A 166 4.39 -7.63 -23.82
CA SER A 166 4.48 -8.31 -25.12
C SER A 166 5.85 -8.16 -25.78
N GLN A 167 6.52 -7.03 -25.56
CA GLN A 167 7.87 -6.75 -26.06
C GLN A 167 8.98 -7.18 -25.10
N GLY A 168 8.62 -7.60 -23.88
CA GLY A 168 9.59 -7.98 -22.84
C GLY A 168 10.48 -6.81 -22.41
N ILE A 169 9.93 -5.58 -22.39
CA ILE A 169 10.68 -4.39 -22.00
C ILE A 169 10.94 -4.42 -20.50
N LEU A 170 12.20 -4.56 -20.13
CA LEU A 170 12.64 -4.57 -18.75
C LEU A 170 12.89 -3.14 -18.23
N PRO A 171 12.81 -2.89 -16.91
CA PRO A 171 13.20 -1.61 -16.33
C PRO A 171 14.62 -1.20 -16.76
N ALA A 172 14.77 0.01 -17.29
CA ALA A 172 16.05 0.52 -17.73
C ALA A 172 16.92 1.00 -16.55
N VAL A 173 16.27 1.48 -15.48
CA VAL A 173 16.93 1.88 -14.23
C VAL A 173 16.59 0.85 -13.16
N TRP A 174 17.60 0.24 -12.59
CA TRP A 174 17.53 -0.81 -11.58
C TRP A 174 18.67 -0.75 -10.57
N ASP A 175 19.64 0.13 -10.80
CA ASP A 175 20.70 0.49 -9.89
C ASP A 175 20.47 1.91 -9.36
N PHE A 176 20.31 2.02 -8.05
CA PHE A 176 19.95 3.26 -7.35
C PHE A 176 21.09 3.77 -6.48
N CYS A 177 22.26 3.11 -6.54
CA CYS A 177 23.43 3.48 -5.77
C CYS A 177 24.21 4.63 -6.43
N GLY A 178 24.89 5.43 -5.61
CA GLY A 178 26.00 6.26 -6.12
C GLY A 178 27.21 5.39 -6.42
N GLU A 179 27.88 5.63 -7.55
CA GLU A 179 28.93 4.76 -8.11
C GLU A 179 30.07 4.39 -7.14
N ASP A 180 30.41 5.25 -6.18
CA ASP A 180 31.50 5.01 -5.20
C ASP A 180 31.04 4.80 -3.78
N SER A 181 29.74 4.55 -3.54
CA SER A 181 29.23 4.39 -2.18
C SER A 181 29.62 3.04 -1.57
N PRO A 182 29.83 2.94 -0.23
CA PRO A 182 30.07 1.65 0.43
C PRO A 182 28.95 0.63 0.17
N VAL A 183 27.72 1.09 0.08
CA VAL A 183 26.54 0.26 -0.25
C VAL A 183 26.65 -0.31 -1.66
N HIS A 184 27.09 0.50 -2.62
CA HIS A 184 27.29 0.05 -4.01
C HIS A 184 28.35 -1.04 -4.08
N ARG A 185 29.52 -0.85 -3.43
CA ARG A 185 30.59 -1.85 -3.39
C ARG A 185 30.12 -3.16 -2.75
N CYS A 186 29.38 -3.08 -1.63
CA CYS A 186 28.84 -4.26 -0.97
C CYS A 186 27.85 -5.01 -1.89
N ILE A 187 26.89 -4.32 -2.50
CA ILE A 187 25.92 -4.96 -3.40
C ILE A 187 26.65 -5.62 -4.58
N HIS A 188 27.62 -4.93 -5.18
CA HIS A 188 28.41 -5.49 -6.29
C HIS A 188 29.23 -6.73 -5.88
N ALA A 189 29.88 -6.68 -4.74
CA ALA A 189 30.61 -7.85 -4.20
C ALA A 189 29.69 -9.04 -3.99
N VAL A 190 28.53 -8.82 -3.36
CA VAL A 190 27.53 -9.88 -3.15
C VAL A 190 26.99 -10.42 -4.47
N VAL A 191 26.69 -9.53 -5.45
CA VAL A 191 26.24 -9.94 -6.80
C VAL A 191 27.26 -10.88 -7.44
N HIS A 192 28.56 -10.58 -7.38
CA HIS A 192 29.60 -11.47 -7.93
C HIS A 192 29.64 -12.84 -7.28
N VAL A 193 29.38 -12.93 -5.97
CA VAL A 193 29.33 -14.22 -5.25
C VAL A 193 28.15 -15.07 -5.71
N ILE A 194 26.98 -14.43 -5.97
CA ILE A 194 25.73 -15.17 -6.19
C ILE A 194 25.27 -15.21 -7.64
N GLU A 195 26.00 -14.62 -8.59
CA GLU A 195 25.55 -14.44 -9.98
C GLU A 195 25.11 -15.74 -10.64
N ASP A 196 25.92 -16.79 -10.56
CA ASP A 196 25.62 -18.09 -11.15
C ASP A 196 24.39 -18.77 -10.49
N HIS A 197 24.24 -18.59 -9.18
CA HIS A 197 23.09 -19.09 -8.41
C HIS A 197 21.81 -18.37 -8.80
N ALA A 198 21.86 -17.04 -8.89
CA ALA A 198 20.73 -16.22 -9.28
C ALA A 198 20.28 -16.50 -10.73
N GLN A 199 21.23 -16.69 -11.66
CA GLN A 199 20.93 -17.08 -13.04
C GLN A 199 20.26 -18.44 -13.12
N ARG A 200 20.73 -19.44 -12.37
CA ARG A 200 20.09 -20.77 -12.29
C ARG A 200 18.68 -20.70 -11.73
N ALA A 201 18.46 -19.87 -10.72
CA ALA A 201 17.14 -19.65 -10.12
C ALA A 201 16.21 -18.81 -11.03
N GLY A 202 16.78 -18.11 -12.04
CA GLY A 202 16.06 -17.22 -12.93
C GLY A 202 15.50 -15.98 -12.21
N ILE A 203 16.29 -15.44 -11.27
CA ILE A 203 15.98 -14.24 -10.47
C ILE A 203 17.09 -13.21 -10.71
N SER A 204 16.73 -11.92 -10.64
CA SER A 204 17.70 -10.84 -10.78
C SER A 204 18.79 -10.93 -9.70
N PRO A 205 20.09 -10.99 -10.07
CA PRO A 205 21.18 -11.08 -9.09
C PRO A 205 21.18 -9.92 -8.09
N ARG A 206 20.87 -8.70 -8.57
CA ARG A 206 20.80 -7.53 -7.71
C ARG A 206 19.68 -7.63 -6.68
N PHE A 207 18.49 -8.07 -7.09
CA PHE A 207 17.40 -8.30 -6.15
C PHE A 207 17.78 -9.33 -5.09
N CYS A 208 18.42 -10.45 -5.49
CA CYS A 208 18.92 -11.45 -4.56
C CYS A 208 19.95 -10.86 -3.59
N ALA A 209 20.92 -10.08 -4.10
CA ALA A 209 21.94 -9.44 -3.28
C ALA A 209 21.34 -8.48 -2.25
N THR A 210 20.43 -7.61 -2.66
CA THR A 210 19.78 -6.68 -1.71
C THR A 210 18.97 -7.42 -0.65
N LYS A 211 18.31 -8.55 -0.99
CA LYS A 211 17.58 -9.37 -0.01
C LYS A 211 18.50 -10.11 0.97
N LEU A 212 19.63 -10.64 0.51
CA LEU A 212 20.65 -11.25 1.37
C LEU A 212 21.23 -10.21 2.34
N ILE A 213 21.54 -9.01 1.86
CA ILE A 213 22.05 -7.92 2.70
C ILE A 213 20.99 -7.49 3.73
N GLU A 214 19.72 -7.37 3.34
CA GLU A 214 18.60 -7.01 4.24
C GLU A 214 18.37 -8.04 5.37
N GLY A 215 18.95 -9.21 5.29
CA GLY A 215 18.80 -10.26 6.31
C GLY A 215 17.66 -11.24 6.07
N ASP A 216 17.12 -11.32 4.84
CA ASP A 216 16.24 -12.41 4.37
C ASP A 216 17.02 -13.73 4.17
N GLY A 217 18.18 -13.82 4.83
CA GLY A 217 19.23 -14.81 4.59
C GLY A 217 18.76 -16.26 4.61
N GLY A 218 17.80 -16.59 5.44
CA GLY A 218 17.30 -17.95 5.50
C GLY A 218 16.51 -18.39 4.26
N ALA A 219 15.65 -17.54 3.75
CA ALA A 219 14.78 -17.85 2.62
C ALA A 219 15.51 -17.69 1.27
N MET A 220 16.23 -16.59 1.08
CA MET A 220 16.92 -16.32 -0.17
C MET A 220 18.18 -17.19 -0.34
N ALA A 221 18.96 -17.37 0.72
CA ALA A 221 20.13 -18.24 0.70
C ALA A 221 19.74 -19.69 0.38
N GLY A 222 18.66 -20.20 0.97
CA GLY A 222 18.13 -21.53 0.65
C GLY A 222 17.61 -21.65 -0.78
N ARG A 223 16.96 -20.60 -1.31
CA ARG A 223 16.46 -20.58 -2.70
C ARG A 223 17.58 -20.55 -3.72
N LEU A 224 18.71 -19.93 -3.38
CA LEU A 224 19.90 -19.85 -4.20
C LEU A 224 20.85 -21.06 -4.00
N GLU A 225 20.57 -21.92 -3.03
CA GLU A 225 21.43 -23.08 -2.66
C GLU A 225 22.88 -22.64 -2.35
N LEU A 226 23.04 -21.55 -1.57
CA LEU A 226 24.35 -21.03 -1.19
C LEU A 226 25.01 -21.95 -0.16
N ASP A 227 26.33 -22.12 -0.29
CA ASP A 227 27.11 -22.84 0.68
C ASP A 227 27.53 -21.97 1.89
N GLN A 228 28.10 -22.60 2.92
CA GLN A 228 28.48 -21.89 4.15
C GLN A 228 29.60 -20.86 3.90
N ASN A 229 30.53 -21.12 2.98
CA ASN A 229 31.63 -20.20 2.69
C ASN A 229 31.12 -18.97 1.96
N GLU A 230 30.18 -19.13 1.04
CA GLU A 230 29.51 -18.01 0.31
C GLU A 230 28.76 -17.13 1.28
N ILE A 231 28.00 -17.72 2.23
CA ILE A 231 27.26 -16.98 3.26
C ILE A 231 28.23 -16.18 4.15
N GLU A 232 29.37 -16.79 4.57
CA GLU A 232 30.40 -16.11 5.38
C GLU A 232 31.04 -14.95 4.62
N LEU A 233 31.33 -15.14 3.32
CA LEU A 233 31.87 -14.08 2.46
C LEU A 233 30.88 -12.91 2.29
N ILE A 234 29.61 -13.21 2.08
CA ILE A 234 28.54 -12.19 2.02
C ILE A 234 28.47 -11.41 3.33
N GLU A 235 28.48 -12.12 4.46
CA GLU A 235 28.43 -11.49 5.77
C GLU A 235 29.67 -10.63 6.06
N HIS A 236 30.84 -11.02 5.52
CA HIS A 236 32.05 -10.19 5.59
C HIS A 236 31.88 -8.86 4.84
N CYS A 237 31.39 -8.90 3.59
CA CYS A 237 31.12 -7.69 2.81
C CYS A 237 30.10 -6.77 3.49
N ILE A 238 29.08 -7.34 4.15
CA ILE A 238 28.08 -6.58 4.90
C ILE A 238 28.71 -5.86 6.08
N LYS A 239 29.54 -6.56 6.88
CA LYS A 239 30.24 -5.95 8.03
C LYS A 239 31.20 -4.83 7.63
N GLU A 240 31.85 -4.95 6.50
CA GLU A 240 32.67 -3.87 5.92
C GLU A 240 31.84 -2.64 5.61
N MET A 241 30.71 -2.83 4.93
CA MET A 241 29.77 -1.75 4.64
C MET A 241 29.22 -1.08 5.91
N GLU A 242 28.80 -1.87 6.92
CA GLU A 242 28.30 -1.36 8.20
C GLU A 242 29.38 -0.54 8.94
N ALA A 243 30.64 -0.99 8.91
CA ALA A 243 31.76 -0.29 9.51
C ALA A 243 32.07 1.06 8.85
N GLU A 244 31.97 1.12 7.51
CA GLU A 244 32.22 2.34 6.76
C GLU A 244 31.05 3.35 6.86
N THR A 245 29.81 2.87 6.73
CA THR A 245 28.61 3.73 6.75
C THR A 245 28.23 4.17 8.15
N ARG A 246 28.58 3.40 9.17
CA ARG A 246 28.11 3.50 10.57
C ARG A 246 26.60 3.29 10.71
N PHE A 247 25.95 2.75 9.71
CA PHE A 247 24.56 2.33 9.70
C PHE A 247 24.50 0.81 9.76
N ASP A 248 23.41 0.26 10.31
CA ASP A 248 23.12 -1.14 10.10
C ASP A 248 22.75 -1.39 8.63
N ARG A 249 22.84 -2.66 8.19
CA ARG A 249 22.58 -3.07 6.81
C ARG A 249 21.24 -2.60 6.26
N ASN A 250 20.22 -2.55 7.11
CA ASN A 250 18.88 -2.14 6.72
C ASN A 250 18.77 -0.63 6.56
N GLU A 251 19.37 0.10 7.48
CA GLU A 251 19.43 1.55 7.47
C GLU A 251 20.24 2.04 6.26
N ALA A 252 21.39 1.41 5.98
CA ALA A 252 22.24 1.73 4.82
C ALA A 252 21.50 1.56 3.49
N LEU A 253 20.78 0.45 3.30
CA LEU A 253 19.97 0.23 2.10
C LEU A 253 18.76 1.14 2.01
N ALA A 254 18.12 1.46 3.14
CA ALA A 254 17.00 2.39 3.17
C ALA A 254 17.45 3.80 2.82
N ASP A 255 18.56 4.28 3.39
CA ASP A 255 19.15 5.58 3.11
C ASP A 255 19.49 5.73 1.62
N MET A 256 20.13 4.73 1.03
CA MET A 256 20.41 4.69 -0.41
C MET A 256 19.13 4.87 -1.25
N ARG A 257 18.06 4.11 -0.94
CA ARG A 257 16.80 4.21 -1.68
C ARG A 257 16.12 5.56 -1.49
N TYR A 258 16.09 6.08 -0.26
CA TYR A 258 15.48 7.39 0.01
C TYR A 258 16.27 8.54 -0.63
N ALA A 259 17.60 8.49 -0.65
CA ALA A 259 18.42 9.47 -1.35
C ALA A 259 18.10 9.51 -2.86
N PHE A 260 17.92 8.34 -3.49
CA PHE A 260 17.50 8.27 -4.89
C PHE A 260 16.08 8.82 -5.08
N ILE A 261 15.13 8.45 -4.21
CA ILE A 261 13.74 8.93 -4.27
C ILE A 261 13.70 10.46 -4.13
N GLU A 262 14.41 11.02 -3.17
CA GLU A 262 14.47 12.47 -2.96
C GLU A 262 15.00 13.20 -4.19
N LYS A 263 16.07 12.66 -4.81
CA LYS A 263 16.61 13.20 -6.06
C LYS A 263 15.57 13.18 -7.18
N VAL A 264 14.87 12.07 -7.38
CA VAL A 264 13.82 11.95 -8.41
C VAL A 264 12.67 12.89 -8.15
N VAL A 265 12.13 12.88 -6.93
CA VAL A 265 10.96 13.70 -6.55
C VAL A 265 11.27 15.19 -6.61
N SER A 266 12.44 15.62 -6.15
CA SER A 266 12.85 17.04 -6.23
C SER A 266 12.92 17.58 -7.66
N GLN A 267 13.21 16.72 -8.64
CA GLN A 267 13.31 17.09 -10.05
C GLN A 267 12.00 16.98 -10.83
N THR A 268 11.06 16.14 -10.35
CA THR A 268 9.88 15.77 -11.15
C THR A 268 8.56 16.21 -10.55
N VAL A 269 8.53 16.51 -9.24
CA VAL A 269 7.29 16.82 -8.51
C VAL A 269 7.32 18.26 -8.00
N VAL A 270 6.36 19.06 -8.43
CA VAL A 270 6.08 20.36 -7.83
C VAL A 270 4.98 20.13 -6.79
N LYS A 271 5.38 20.09 -5.52
CA LYS A 271 4.43 19.92 -4.41
C LYS A 271 3.37 21.02 -4.42
N PRO A 272 2.09 20.67 -4.20
CA PRO A 272 1.05 21.67 -4.10
C PRO A 272 1.37 22.64 -2.96
N LYS A 273 1.04 23.93 -3.13
CA LYS A 273 0.97 24.84 -1.99
C LYS A 273 -0.01 24.22 -1.00
N GLU A 274 0.40 24.11 0.28
CA GLU A 274 -0.42 23.49 1.35
C GLU A 274 -1.91 23.81 1.18
N SER A 275 -2.74 22.79 1.05
CA SER A 275 -4.18 22.98 0.84
C SER A 275 -4.75 23.76 2.02
N ARG A 276 -5.78 24.58 1.79
CA ARG A 276 -6.48 25.31 2.87
C ARG A 276 -7.01 24.34 3.93
N GLU A 277 -7.38 23.12 3.53
CA GLU A 277 -7.86 22.06 4.41
C GLU A 277 -6.73 21.50 5.28
N HIS A 278 -5.58 21.24 4.72
CA HIS A 278 -4.40 20.78 5.48
C HIS A 278 -3.97 21.84 6.53
N ARG A 279 -3.95 23.13 6.15
CA ARG A 279 -3.68 24.22 7.08
C ARG A 279 -4.73 24.34 8.19
N ARG A 280 -6.01 24.08 7.88
CA ARG A 280 -7.09 24.04 8.88
C ARG A 280 -6.91 22.86 9.83
N SER A 281 -6.60 21.68 9.30
CA SER A 281 -6.34 20.47 10.09
C SER A 281 -5.17 20.70 11.04
N LEU A 282 -4.03 21.20 10.54
CA LEU A 282 -2.88 21.53 11.38
C LEU A 282 -3.18 22.62 12.45
N ALA A 283 -4.03 23.61 12.11
CA ALA A 283 -4.46 24.63 13.05
C ALA A 283 -5.34 24.05 14.16
N ILE A 284 -6.26 23.15 13.80
CA ILE A 284 -7.11 22.42 14.74
C ILE A 284 -6.26 21.50 15.62
N ASP A 285 -5.35 20.71 15.04
CA ASP A 285 -4.44 19.85 15.77
C ASP A 285 -3.59 20.64 16.76
N ARG A 286 -3.05 21.79 16.36
CA ARG A 286 -2.26 22.65 17.24
C ARG A 286 -3.05 23.11 18.47
N VAL A 287 -4.36 23.35 18.32
CA VAL A 287 -5.24 23.72 19.42
C VAL A 287 -5.59 22.50 20.27
N LEU A 288 -5.93 21.36 19.64
CA LEU A 288 -6.36 20.16 20.34
C LEU A 288 -5.21 19.45 21.08
N THR A 289 -4.01 19.45 20.50
CA THR A 289 -2.84 18.71 21.03
C THR A 289 -1.74 19.61 21.59
N GLY A 290 -1.97 20.94 21.60
CA GLY A 290 -0.99 21.91 22.07
C GLY A 290 -0.63 21.72 23.56
N LYS A 291 0.63 21.92 23.92
CA LYS A 291 1.19 21.70 25.28
C LYS A 291 0.37 22.34 26.40
N TYR A 292 -0.27 23.50 26.14
CA TYR A 292 -1.07 24.23 27.13
C TYR A 292 -2.56 24.18 26.87
N THR A 293 -2.99 23.82 25.67
CA THR A 293 -4.39 23.84 25.23
C THR A 293 -5.06 22.47 25.27
N ALA A 294 -4.29 21.38 25.19
CA ALA A 294 -4.83 20.02 25.14
C ALA A 294 -5.71 19.69 26.36
N ILE A 295 -5.23 19.96 27.58
CA ILE A 295 -5.97 19.65 28.81
C ILE A 295 -7.24 20.50 28.96
N PRO A 296 -7.23 21.85 28.81
CA PRO A 296 -8.45 22.64 28.80
C PRO A 296 -9.46 22.25 27.75
N VAL A 297 -9.02 21.95 26.52
CA VAL A 297 -9.91 21.52 25.44
C VAL A 297 -10.52 20.15 25.75
N PHE A 298 -9.72 19.21 26.24
CA PHE A 298 -10.22 17.90 26.67
C PHE A 298 -11.30 18.04 27.75
N LEU A 299 -11.06 18.85 28.80
CA LEU A 299 -12.04 19.07 29.85
C LEU A 299 -13.32 19.74 29.32
N ALA A 300 -13.18 20.71 28.40
CA ALA A 300 -14.35 21.36 27.79
C ALA A 300 -15.19 20.36 26.96
N VAL A 301 -14.53 19.51 26.18
CA VAL A 301 -15.22 18.45 25.40
C VAL A 301 -15.88 17.43 26.32
N MET A 302 -15.19 16.98 27.38
CA MET A 302 -15.76 16.08 28.36
C MET A 302 -16.98 16.69 29.06
N PHE A 303 -16.87 17.95 29.49
CA PHE A 303 -18.02 18.66 30.09
C PHE A 303 -19.21 18.77 29.12
N LEU A 304 -18.93 19.10 27.85
CA LEU A 304 -19.97 19.17 26.81
C LEU A 304 -20.65 17.81 26.60
N VAL A 305 -19.87 16.72 26.50
CA VAL A 305 -20.41 15.37 26.33
C VAL A 305 -21.26 14.97 27.55
N PHE A 306 -20.79 15.20 28.77
CA PHE A 306 -21.58 14.92 29.96
C PHE A 306 -22.85 15.75 30.02
N TRP A 307 -22.76 17.06 29.76
CA TRP A 307 -23.92 17.94 29.74
C TRP A 307 -24.98 17.47 28.69
N LEU A 308 -24.53 17.15 27.48
CA LEU A 308 -25.42 16.66 26.41
C LEU A 308 -26.07 15.32 26.79
N THR A 309 -25.28 14.40 27.36
CA THR A 309 -25.76 13.07 27.75
C THR A 309 -26.82 13.15 28.85
N PHE A 310 -26.58 13.95 29.89
CA PHE A 310 -27.47 14.00 31.03
C PHE A 310 -28.65 14.95 30.85
N ASN A 311 -28.43 16.14 30.24
CA ASN A 311 -29.48 17.16 30.14
C ASN A 311 -30.29 17.09 28.84
N VAL A 312 -29.76 16.58 27.77
CA VAL A 312 -30.47 16.50 26.49
C VAL A 312 -30.99 15.08 26.23
N ILE A 313 -30.10 14.11 26.23
CA ILE A 313 -30.44 12.71 25.92
C ILE A 313 -31.15 12.07 27.11
N GLY A 314 -30.59 12.23 28.31
CA GLY A 314 -31.15 11.62 29.54
C GLY A 314 -32.51 12.13 29.94
N SER A 315 -32.75 13.46 29.89
CA SER A 315 -34.05 14.05 30.16
C SER A 315 -35.08 13.65 29.10
N GLY A 316 -34.73 13.71 27.84
CA GLY A 316 -35.64 13.31 26.75
C GLY A 316 -36.04 11.83 26.80
N LEU A 317 -35.05 10.96 27.10
CA LEU A 317 -35.31 9.53 27.24
C LEU A 317 -36.17 9.21 28.51
N SER A 318 -35.94 9.95 29.58
CA SER A 318 -36.73 9.82 30.85
C SER A 318 -38.18 10.25 30.64
N GLU A 319 -38.42 11.35 29.93
CA GLU A 319 -39.79 11.80 29.59
C GLU A 319 -40.51 10.78 28.67
N LEU A 320 -39.80 10.25 27.69
CA LEU A 320 -40.35 9.23 26.78
C LEU A 320 -40.72 7.95 27.53
N LEU A 321 -39.87 7.52 28.48
CA LEU A 321 -40.07 6.37 29.30
C LEU A 321 -41.28 6.57 30.27
N SER A 322 -41.38 7.77 30.88
CA SER A 322 -42.48 8.14 31.75
C SER A 322 -43.83 8.12 31.04
N LEU A 323 -43.88 8.69 29.82
CA LEU A 323 -45.07 8.64 28.95
C LEU A 323 -45.44 7.19 28.56
N GLY A 324 -44.44 6.35 28.31
CA GLY A 324 -44.66 4.92 28.03
C GLY A 324 -45.22 4.17 29.20
N ILE A 325 -44.70 4.40 30.41
CA ILE A 325 -45.18 3.78 31.66
C ILE A 325 -46.60 4.26 31.97
N GLU A 326 -46.87 5.56 31.86
CA GLU A 326 -48.20 6.15 32.10
C GLU A 326 -49.26 5.52 31.19
N LYS A 327 -48.98 5.38 29.90
CA LYS A 327 -49.88 4.71 28.95
C LYS A 327 -50.09 3.23 29.27
N LEU A 328 -49.02 2.52 29.67
CA LEU A 328 -49.14 1.13 30.09
C LEU A 328 -49.99 0.98 31.34
N THR A 329 -49.83 1.89 32.30
CA THR A 329 -50.64 1.92 33.55
C THR A 329 -52.12 2.22 33.24
N GLU A 330 -52.41 3.18 32.35
CA GLU A 330 -53.79 3.47 31.90
C GLU A 330 -54.44 2.24 31.23
N ILE A 331 -53.69 1.54 30.36
CA ILE A 331 -54.21 0.33 29.68
C ILE A 331 -54.45 -0.80 30.71
N ALA A 332 -53.53 -0.97 31.63
CA ALA A 332 -53.66 -1.97 32.68
C ALA A 332 -54.85 -1.65 33.59
N ASP A 333 -55.04 -0.40 33.99
CA ASP A 333 -56.15 0.05 34.81
C ASP A 333 -57.52 -0.12 34.10
N ALA A 334 -57.59 0.26 32.84
CA ALA A 334 -58.77 0.02 32.00
C ALA A 334 -59.13 -1.47 31.86
N ALA A 335 -58.12 -2.32 31.70
CA ALA A 335 -58.31 -3.77 31.67
C ALA A 335 -58.83 -4.32 33.01
N LEU A 336 -58.26 -3.89 34.14
CA LEU A 336 -58.67 -4.30 35.48
C LEU A 336 -60.11 -3.86 35.80
N ILE A 337 -60.53 -2.68 35.36
CA ILE A 337 -61.91 -2.21 35.45
C ILE A 337 -62.85 -3.13 34.66
N SER A 338 -62.48 -3.52 33.45
CA SER A 338 -63.31 -4.39 32.60
C SER A 338 -63.49 -5.80 33.22
N TYR A 339 -62.59 -6.25 34.03
CA TYR A 339 -62.65 -7.51 34.77
C TYR A 339 -63.32 -7.39 36.12
N GLY A 340 -63.83 -6.21 36.53
CA GLY A 340 -64.60 -6.01 37.76
C GLY A 340 -63.79 -6.10 39.08
N ILE A 341 -62.52 -5.79 39.04
CA ILE A 341 -61.58 -5.81 40.15
C ILE A 341 -61.82 -4.59 41.06
N ASN A 342 -61.91 -4.80 42.36
CA ASN A 342 -62.25 -3.82 43.40
C ASN A 342 -61.16 -2.71 43.49
N ASP A 343 -61.55 -1.43 43.70
CA ASP A 343 -60.69 -0.23 43.73
C ASP A 343 -59.51 -0.34 44.72
N VAL A 344 -59.67 -1.13 45.83
CA VAL A 344 -58.57 -1.34 46.78
C VAL A 344 -57.39 -2.17 46.24
N VAL A 345 -57.66 -3.06 45.29
CA VAL A 345 -56.61 -3.88 44.63
C VAL A 345 -55.96 -3.15 43.46
N ARG A 346 -56.66 -2.16 42.91
CA ARG A 346 -56.14 -1.32 41.77
C ARG A 346 -55.14 -0.24 42.21
N GLY A 347 -55.16 0.11 43.52
CA GLY A 347 -54.25 1.12 44.08
C GLY A 347 -52.92 0.57 44.64
N LEU A 348 -52.73 -0.75 44.56
CA LEU A 348 -51.48 -1.43 44.91
C LEU A 348 -50.55 -1.56 43.67
#